data_702285d1d1a86ee0ae1c111f327a044f
#
_entry.id   702285d1d1a86ee0ae1c111f327a044f
#
_cell.length_a   1.000
_cell.length_b   1.000
_cell.length_c   1.000
_cell.angle_alpha   90.00
_cell.angle_beta   90.00
_cell.angle_gamma   90.00
#
_symmetry.space_group_name_H-M   'P 1'
#
loop_
_entity.id
_entity.type
_entity.pdbx_description
1 polymer ?
#
loop_
_entity_poly.entity_id
_entity_poly.type
_entity_poly.pdbx_seq_one_letter_code
_entity_poly.pdbx_strand_id
1 'polypeptide(L)'
;VKNEAASGDAFEGDALEGDDFDAELFERLGAAGLLHLGAELFHKGQYHAAHEAWEQSWLAGMDDDEFWKGLIQAAICLHHFERGELDGARKLYQGHRRLLAGFCPEHRELKVEAFLAEMSRCLRPVVRAAPTETVAFDGATAPRLQFL
;
A
#
# COMPACT_ATOMS: atom_id res chain seq x y z
N VAL A 1 8.80 12.88 -13.13
CA VAL A 1 8.06 11.62 -13.11
C VAL A 1 9.01 10.46 -12.91
N LYS A 2 8.65 9.58 -12.03
CA LYS A 2 9.47 8.41 -11.74
C LYS A 2 9.04 7.25 -12.57
N ASN A 3 9.98 6.57 -13.14
CA ASN A 3 9.60 5.40 -13.91
C ASN A 3 10.49 4.22 -13.64
N GLU A 4 11.68 4.45 -13.11
CA GLU A 4 12.54 3.32 -12.85
C GLU A 4 12.81 3.11 -11.40
N ALA A 5 12.40 4.01 -10.57
CA ALA A 5 12.72 3.93 -9.17
C ALA A 5 12.05 2.78 -8.49
N ALA A 6 11.05 2.25 -9.12
CA ALA A 6 10.34 1.14 -8.52
C ALA A 6 11.09 -0.13 -8.67
N SER A 7 12.11 -0.11 -9.43
CA SER A 7 12.82 -1.32 -9.65
C SER A 7 13.20 -1.89 -8.36
N GLY A 8 13.22 -3.02 -8.30
CA GLY A 8 13.79 -3.64 -7.24
C GLY A 8 12.92 -3.98 -6.17
N ASP A 9 13.37 -3.66 -5.11
CA ASP A 9 13.04 -4.25 -3.89
C ASP A 9 11.60 -4.24 -3.55
N ALA A 10 10.86 -3.30 -3.98
CA ALA A 10 9.56 -3.14 -3.45
C ALA A 10 8.48 -3.76 -4.27
N PHE A 11 8.67 -3.81 -5.55
CA PHE A 11 7.53 -4.11 -6.40
C PHE A 11 7.70 -5.34 -7.24
N GLU A 12 8.79 -5.95 -7.14
CA GLU A 12 9.12 -7.18 -7.74
C GLU A 12 8.11 -7.80 -8.62
N GLY A 13 8.09 -7.42 -9.84
CA GLY A 13 7.37 -8.09 -10.87
C GLY A 13 5.88 -7.93 -10.82
N ASP A 14 5.38 -7.21 -9.85
CA ASP A 14 3.98 -7.20 -9.66
C ASP A 14 3.38 -5.84 -9.81
N ALA A 15 3.86 -4.90 -9.10
CA ALA A 15 3.12 -3.71 -8.88
C ALA A 15 3.11 -2.75 -10.03
N LEU A 16 4.20 -2.54 -10.69
CA LEU A 16 4.29 -1.43 -11.63
C LEU A 16 4.22 -1.81 -13.07
N GLU A 17 4.01 -3.08 -13.30
CA GLU A 17 4.03 -3.56 -14.66
C GLU A 17 2.88 -2.97 -15.44
N GLY A 18 3.16 -2.26 -16.51
CA GLY A 18 2.14 -1.72 -17.35
C GLY A 18 1.52 -0.43 -16.89
N ASP A 19 1.95 0.08 -15.74
CA ASP A 19 1.36 1.29 -15.22
C ASP A 19 2.11 2.52 -15.69
N ASP A 20 1.42 3.41 -16.35
CA ASP A 20 1.99 4.65 -16.82
C ASP A 20 1.39 5.81 -16.06
N PHE A 21 2.14 6.89 -15.97
CA PHE A 21 1.63 8.09 -15.35
C PHE A 21 0.49 8.68 -16.19
N ASP A 22 -0.65 8.90 -15.55
CA ASP A 22 -1.81 9.49 -16.18
C ASP A 22 -1.90 10.95 -15.73
N ALA A 23 -1.32 11.84 -16.50
CA ALA A 23 -1.26 13.25 -16.15
C ALA A 23 -2.66 13.86 -16.03
N GLU A 24 -3.56 13.44 -16.89
CA GLU A 24 -4.91 13.99 -16.88
C GLU A 24 -5.65 13.61 -15.62
N LEU A 25 -5.51 12.37 -15.20
CA LEU A 25 -6.13 11.91 -13.98
C LEU A 25 -5.55 12.65 -12.78
N PHE A 26 -4.22 12.78 -12.74
CA PHE A 26 -3.56 13.47 -11.64
C PHE A 26 -3.99 14.93 -11.58
N GLU A 27 -4.12 15.57 -12.73
CA GLU A 27 -4.54 16.96 -12.76
C GLU A 27 -5.98 17.11 -12.27
N ARG A 28 -6.84 16.17 -12.62
CA ARG A 28 -8.24 16.23 -12.23
C ARG A 28 -8.43 15.95 -10.74
N LEU A 29 -7.76 14.95 -10.20
CA LEU A 29 -7.98 14.53 -8.84
C LEU A 29 -7.00 15.12 -7.84
N GLY A 30 -5.78 15.35 -8.27
CA GLY A 30 -4.71 15.80 -7.39
C GLY A 30 -4.30 14.71 -6.42
N ALA A 31 -3.26 15.00 -5.65
CA ALA A 31 -2.75 14.04 -4.69
C ALA A 31 -3.80 13.70 -3.63
N ALA A 32 -4.52 14.70 -3.14
CA ALA A 32 -5.55 14.46 -2.13
C ALA A 32 -6.66 13.57 -2.68
N GLY A 33 -7.12 13.84 -3.89
CA GLY A 33 -8.17 13.01 -4.49
C GLY A 33 -7.72 11.60 -4.73
N LEU A 34 -6.47 11.41 -5.14
CA LEU A 34 -5.94 10.07 -5.36
C LEU A 34 -5.74 9.33 -4.05
N LEU A 35 -5.37 10.04 -2.98
CA LEU A 35 -5.24 9.40 -1.67
C LEU A 35 -6.59 8.84 -1.24
N HIS A 36 -7.65 9.62 -1.38
CA HIS A 36 -8.98 9.17 -0.98
C HIS A 36 -9.54 8.09 -1.91
N LEU A 37 -9.29 8.19 -3.20
CA LEU A 37 -9.73 7.16 -4.13
C LEU A 37 -9.07 5.83 -3.80
N GLY A 38 -7.78 5.85 -3.55
CA GLY A 38 -7.08 4.62 -3.17
C GLY A 38 -7.61 4.04 -1.87
N ALA A 39 -7.92 4.91 -0.90
CA ALA A 39 -8.47 4.44 0.37
C ALA A 39 -9.83 3.79 0.18
N GLU A 40 -10.68 4.36 -0.66
CA GLU A 40 -11.98 3.75 -0.96
C GLU A 40 -11.84 2.39 -1.60
N LEU A 41 -10.94 2.28 -2.57
CA LEU A 41 -10.69 1.01 -3.23
C LEU A 41 -10.14 -0.01 -2.25
N PHE A 42 -9.23 0.42 -1.39
CA PHE A 42 -8.64 -0.43 -0.36
C PHE A 42 -9.74 -0.96 0.57
N HIS A 43 -10.65 -0.10 0.99
CA HIS A 43 -11.73 -0.51 1.88
C HIS A 43 -12.71 -1.50 1.23
N LYS A 44 -12.76 -1.49 -0.10
CA LYS A 44 -13.59 -2.44 -0.83
C LYS A 44 -12.85 -3.75 -1.12
N GLY A 45 -11.61 -3.87 -0.64
CA GLY A 45 -10.82 -5.05 -0.90
C GLY A 45 -10.18 -5.08 -2.28
N GLN A 46 -10.24 -3.96 -3.00
CA GLN A 46 -9.65 -3.89 -4.34
C GLN A 46 -8.23 -3.36 -4.21
N TYR A 47 -7.36 -4.20 -3.68
CA TYR A 47 -6.01 -3.77 -3.30
C TYR A 47 -5.14 -3.43 -4.50
N HIS A 48 -5.28 -4.19 -5.58
CA HIS A 48 -4.50 -3.89 -6.78
C HIS A 48 -4.90 -2.52 -7.35
N ALA A 49 -6.19 -2.24 -7.40
CA ALA A 49 -6.65 -0.95 -7.90
C ALA A 49 -6.25 0.19 -6.97
N ALA A 50 -6.25 -0.07 -5.66
CA ALA A 50 -5.81 0.94 -4.70
C ALA A 50 -4.36 1.33 -4.95
N HIS A 51 -3.50 0.32 -5.17
CA HIS A 51 -2.10 0.62 -5.43
C HIS A 51 -1.94 1.43 -6.72
N GLU A 52 -2.75 1.14 -7.73
CA GLU A 52 -2.65 1.89 -8.98
C GLU A 52 -3.03 3.36 -8.79
N ALA A 53 -4.03 3.64 -7.97
CA ALA A 53 -4.41 5.02 -7.68
C ALA A 53 -3.28 5.76 -6.96
N TRP A 54 -2.70 5.14 -5.94
CA TRP A 54 -1.63 5.77 -5.17
C TRP A 54 -0.34 5.89 -5.98
N GLU A 55 -0.13 4.97 -6.91
CA GLU A 55 1.04 5.01 -7.77
C GLU A 55 1.06 6.25 -8.64
N GLN A 56 -0.10 6.77 -9.00
CA GLN A 56 -0.16 8.00 -9.80
C GLN A 56 0.49 9.17 -9.05
N SER A 57 0.25 9.29 -7.76
CA SER A 57 0.91 10.33 -6.96
C SER A 57 2.41 10.07 -6.85
N TRP A 58 2.79 8.80 -6.68
CA TRP A 58 4.21 8.45 -6.60
C TRP A 58 4.93 8.79 -7.91
N LEU A 59 4.31 8.46 -9.04
CA LEU A 59 4.89 8.74 -10.35
C LEU A 59 4.99 10.23 -10.63
N ALA A 60 4.11 11.03 -10.05
CA ALA A 60 4.15 12.48 -10.22
C ALA A 60 5.37 13.12 -9.57
N GLY A 61 6.07 12.39 -8.71
CA GLY A 61 7.31 12.91 -8.11
C GLY A 61 7.08 13.87 -6.98
N MET A 62 6.13 13.55 -6.11
CA MET A 62 5.86 14.39 -4.95
C MET A 62 7.03 14.33 -3.97
N ASP A 63 7.14 15.34 -3.10
CA ASP A 63 8.22 15.42 -2.14
C ASP A 63 8.18 14.29 -1.11
N ASP A 64 7.00 13.76 -0.87
CA ASP A 64 6.80 12.71 0.12
C ASP A 64 6.66 11.34 -0.54
N ASP A 65 7.55 11.03 -1.47
CA ASP A 65 7.44 9.78 -2.22
C ASP A 65 7.45 8.55 -1.34
N GLU A 66 8.13 8.58 -0.21
CA GLU A 66 8.15 7.39 0.66
C GLU A 66 6.79 7.12 1.28
N PHE A 67 6.00 8.17 1.52
CA PHE A 67 4.64 8.00 2.00
C PHE A 67 3.81 7.23 0.96
N TRP A 68 3.86 7.66 -0.29
CA TRP A 68 3.11 7.01 -1.35
C TRP A 68 3.58 5.59 -1.58
N LYS A 69 4.89 5.38 -1.57
CA LYS A 69 5.45 4.06 -1.75
C LYS A 69 5.04 3.14 -0.60
N GLY A 70 4.98 3.66 0.61
CA GLY A 70 4.54 2.88 1.75
C GLY A 70 3.09 2.43 1.64
N LEU A 71 2.22 3.31 1.18
CA LEU A 71 0.82 2.94 0.97
C LEU A 71 0.70 1.91 -0.15
N ILE A 72 1.45 2.08 -1.22
CA ILE A 72 1.46 1.12 -2.33
C ILE A 72 1.87 -0.25 -1.82
N GLN A 73 2.92 -0.30 -1.01
CA GLN A 73 3.38 -1.59 -0.48
C GLN A 73 2.36 -2.22 0.45
N ALA A 74 1.64 -1.41 1.23
CA ALA A 74 0.60 -1.95 2.09
C ALA A 74 -0.52 -2.61 1.26
N ALA A 75 -0.91 -1.98 0.17
CA ALA A 75 -1.94 -2.54 -0.69
C ALA A 75 -1.48 -3.83 -1.34
N ILE A 76 -0.26 -3.86 -1.85
CA ILE A 76 0.26 -5.06 -2.50
C ILE A 76 0.48 -6.17 -1.47
N CYS A 77 0.84 -5.81 -0.24
CA CYS A 77 0.94 -6.77 0.84
C CYS A 77 -0.38 -7.53 1.01
N LEU A 78 -1.50 -6.82 1.05
CA LEU A 78 -2.79 -7.47 1.20
C LEU A 78 -3.21 -8.23 -0.04
N HIS A 79 -2.83 -7.73 -1.20
CA HIS A 79 -3.09 -8.45 -2.45
C HIS A 79 -2.39 -9.82 -2.44
N HIS A 80 -1.15 -9.87 -1.99
CA HIS A 80 -0.43 -11.12 -1.83
C HIS A 80 -1.08 -12.01 -0.77
N PHE A 81 -1.47 -11.42 0.35
CA PHE A 81 -2.08 -12.18 1.44
C PHE A 81 -3.35 -12.87 0.96
N GLU A 82 -4.22 -12.15 0.27
CA GLU A 82 -5.47 -12.70 -0.29
C GLU A 82 -5.21 -13.87 -1.19
N ARG A 83 -4.10 -13.84 -1.92
CA ARG A 83 -3.77 -14.87 -2.90
C ARG A 83 -2.97 -16.01 -2.29
N GLY A 84 -2.70 -15.96 -1.00
CA GLY A 84 -1.94 -17.01 -0.34
C GLY A 84 -0.43 -16.92 -0.58
N GLU A 85 0.03 -15.80 -1.10
CA GLU A 85 1.45 -15.60 -1.38
C GLU A 85 2.10 -14.98 -0.16
N LEU A 86 2.33 -15.80 0.86
CA LEU A 86 2.69 -15.29 2.17
C LEU A 86 4.09 -14.70 2.23
N ASP A 87 5.02 -15.22 1.43
CA ASP A 87 6.38 -14.64 1.41
C ASP A 87 6.34 -13.23 0.87
N GLY A 88 5.59 -13.00 -0.20
CA GLY A 88 5.41 -11.65 -0.73
C GLY A 88 4.74 -10.73 0.26
N ALA A 89 3.72 -11.25 0.96
CA ALA A 89 3.03 -10.47 1.95
C ALA A 89 3.97 -10.05 3.09
N ARG A 90 4.80 -10.98 3.58
CA ARG A 90 5.75 -10.68 4.66
C ARG A 90 6.73 -9.59 4.25
N LYS A 91 7.26 -9.71 3.04
CA LYS A 91 8.25 -8.77 2.56
C LYS A 91 7.68 -7.36 2.48
N LEU A 92 6.49 -7.24 1.92
CA LEU A 92 5.87 -5.93 1.75
C LEU A 92 5.31 -5.40 3.07
N TYR A 93 4.96 -6.29 3.99
CA TYR A 93 4.58 -5.86 5.32
C TYR A 93 5.75 -5.13 6.00
N GLN A 94 6.95 -5.68 5.92
CA GLN A 94 8.11 -5.03 6.50
C GLN A 94 8.42 -3.73 5.77
N GLY A 95 8.33 -3.75 4.45
CA GLY A 95 8.66 -2.57 3.66
C GLY A 95 7.75 -1.39 3.93
N HIS A 96 6.43 -1.65 4.01
CA HIS A 96 5.49 -0.55 4.23
C HIS A 96 5.69 0.08 5.61
N ARG A 97 5.99 -0.71 6.62
CA ARG A 97 6.23 -0.19 7.97
C ARG A 97 7.43 0.73 7.98
N ARG A 98 8.50 0.30 7.32
CA ARG A 98 9.73 1.10 7.29
C ARG A 98 9.47 2.44 6.59
N LEU A 99 8.74 2.41 5.48
CA LEU A 99 8.50 3.60 4.70
C LEU A 99 7.54 4.57 5.39
N LEU A 100 6.51 4.05 6.05
CA LEU A 100 5.51 4.91 6.67
C LEU A 100 5.89 5.41 8.06
N ALA A 101 6.89 4.81 8.69
CA ALA A 101 7.25 5.16 10.05
C ALA A 101 7.55 6.65 10.23
N GLY A 102 8.17 7.25 9.23
CA GLY A 102 8.54 8.67 9.32
C GLY A 102 7.37 9.64 9.17
N PHE A 103 6.19 9.12 8.90
CA PHE A 103 5.00 9.96 8.69
C PHE A 103 3.98 9.86 9.82
N CYS A 104 4.37 9.21 10.92
CA CYS A 104 3.52 9.10 12.08
C CYS A 104 3.58 10.38 12.89
N PRO A 105 2.51 10.75 13.59
CA PRO A 105 1.26 10.00 13.68
C PRO A 105 0.31 10.26 12.53
N GLU A 106 0.45 11.39 11.83
CA GLU A 106 -0.48 11.78 10.77
C GLU A 106 0.26 12.44 9.64
N HIS A 107 -0.20 12.22 8.43
CA HIS A 107 0.37 12.87 7.25
C HIS A 107 -0.74 12.99 6.22
N ARG A 108 -0.87 14.13 5.58
CA ARG A 108 -1.94 14.42 4.61
C ARG A 108 -3.31 14.08 5.18
N GLU A 109 -3.49 14.37 6.46
CA GLU A 109 -4.74 14.12 7.19
C GLU A 109 -5.06 12.63 7.35
N LEU A 110 -4.16 11.75 6.96
CA LEU A 110 -4.32 10.33 7.19
C LEU A 110 -3.69 9.97 8.53
N LYS A 111 -4.40 9.19 9.33
CA LYS A 111 -3.89 8.72 10.62
C LYS A 111 -2.96 7.54 10.36
N VAL A 112 -1.71 7.84 10.09
CA VAL A 112 -0.73 6.83 9.66
C VAL A 112 -0.44 5.84 10.78
N GLU A 113 -0.26 6.33 12.00
CA GLU A 113 0.05 5.45 13.11
C GLU A 113 -1.09 4.46 13.35
N ALA A 114 -2.33 4.92 13.24
CA ALA A 114 -3.48 4.03 13.39
C ALA A 114 -3.52 2.98 12.28
N PHE A 115 -3.18 3.38 11.06
CA PHE A 115 -3.15 2.45 9.95
C PHE A 115 -2.08 1.38 10.16
N LEU A 116 -0.90 1.78 10.63
CA LEU A 116 0.17 0.81 10.90
C LEU A 116 -0.26 -0.19 11.97
N ALA A 117 -0.99 0.26 12.98
CA ALA A 117 -1.48 -0.64 14.02
C ALA A 117 -2.48 -1.64 13.46
N GLU A 118 -3.35 -1.20 12.55
CA GLU A 118 -4.32 -2.10 11.94
C GLU A 118 -3.66 -3.10 11.01
N MET A 119 -2.67 -2.66 10.24
CA MET A 119 -1.90 -3.56 9.40
C MET A 119 -1.18 -4.62 10.25
N SER A 120 -0.64 -4.20 11.37
CA SER A 120 0.05 -5.12 12.27
C SER A 120 -0.90 -6.20 12.80
N ARG A 121 -2.11 -5.80 13.16
CA ARG A 121 -3.09 -6.77 13.66
C ARG A 121 -3.50 -7.73 12.54
N CYS A 122 -3.74 -7.22 11.36
CA CYS A 122 -4.19 -8.04 10.23
C CYS A 122 -3.12 -9.04 9.82
N LEU A 123 -1.86 -8.63 9.78
CA LEU A 123 -0.77 -9.46 9.29
C LEU A 123 -0.12 -10.34 10.36
N ARG A 124 -0.54 -10.19 11.62
CA ARG A 124 0.09 -10.94 12.70
C ARG A 124 0.12 -12.45 12.45
N PRO A 125 -0.98 -13.06 11.97
CA PRO A 125 -0.92 -14.51 11.71
C PRO A 125 0.09 -14.86 10.64
N VAL A 126 0.26 -13.99 9.63
CA VAL A 126 1.21 -14.25 8.54
C VAL A 126 2.64 -14.12 9.05
N VAL A 127 2.89 -13.09 9.86
CA VAL A 127 4.22 -12.86 10.38
C VAL A 127 4.65 -14.00 11.32
N ARG A 128 3.70 -14.55 12.05
CA ARG A 128 4.00 -15.61 13.03
C ARG A 128 3.98 -17.01 12.46
N ALA A 129 3.51 -17.17 11.22
CA ALA A 129 3.35 -18.50 10.64
C ALA A 129 4.69 -19.13 10.34
N ALA A 130 4.76 -20.45 10.49
CA ALA A 130 5.91 -21.21 10.07
C ALA A 130 5.98 -21.23 8.54
N PRO A 131 7.15 -21.48 7.95
CA PRO A 131 7.29 -21.40 6.50
C PRO A 131 6.35 -22.31 5.72
N THR A 132 5.94 -23.43 6.31
CA THR A 132 5.06 -24.36 5.61
C THR A 132 3.60 -24.19 5.98
N GLU A 133 3.30 -23.24 6.85
CA GLU A 133 1.95 -23.01 7.32
C GLU A 133 1.18 -22.16 6.33
N THR A 134 -0.12 -22.41 6.20
CA THR A 134 -0.97 -21.56 5.39
C THR A 134 -1.84 -20.71 6.33
N VAL A 135 -2.12 -19.49 5.89
CA VAL A 135 -2.94 -18.56 6.65
C VAL A 135 -3.93 -17.94 5.68
N ALA A 136 -5.20 -18.06 6.00
CA ALA A 136 -6.25 -17.49 5.15
C ALA A 136 -6.49 -16.03 5.53
N PHE A 137 -6.72 -15.21 4.53
CA PHE A 137 -7.06 -13.81 4.74
C PHE A 137 -8.48 -13.72 5.27
N ASP A 138 -8.66 -12.95 6.35
CA ASP A 138 -9.98 -12.73 6.94
C ASP A 138 -10.34 -11.27 6.70
N GLY A 139 -11.32 -11.05 5.83
CA GLY A 139 -11.75 -9.70 5.50
C GLY A 139 -12.26 -8.90 6.69
N ALA A 140 -12.69 -9.59 7.74
CA ALA A 140 -13.16 -8.89 8.94
C ALA A 140 -12.04 -8.17 9.67
N THR A 141 -10.79 -8.56 9.44
CA THR A 141 -9.63 -7.90 10.05
C THR A 141 -8.94 -6.94 9.11
N ALA A 142 -9.53 -6.69 7.95
CA ALA A 142 -8.90 -5.82 6.96
C ALA A 142 -8.67 -4.42 7.54
N PRO A 143 -7.49 -3.86 7.32
CA PRO A 143 -7.19 -2.55 7.89
C PRO A 143 -7.98 -1.43 7.23
N ARG A 144 -8.16 -0.35 7.95
CA ARG A 144 -8.86 0.80 7.42
C ARG A 144 -7.96 2.03 7.51
N LEU A 145 -8.09 2.89 6.51
CA LEU A 145 -7.42 4.19 6.51
C LEU A 145 -8.42 5.20 7.07
N GLN A 146 -8.03 5.85 8.15
CA GLN A 146 -8.89 6.82 8.82
C GLN A 146 -8.30 8.20 8.66
N PHE A 147 -9.16 9.14 8.33
CA PHE A 147 -8.74 10.52 8.11
C PHE A 147 -9.21 11.42 9.26
N LEU A 148 -8.52 12.53 9.44
CA LEU A 148 -8.85 13.50 10.49
C LEU A 148 -10.19 14.18 10.25
#